data_8f139f41f8176267d3bcd07983ba56ff
#
_entry.id   8f139f41f8176267d3bcd07983ba56ff
#
_cell.length_a   1.000
_cell.length_b   1.000
_cell.length_c   1.000
_cell.angle_alpha   90.00
_cell.angle_beta   90.00
_cell.angle_gamma   90.00
#
_symmetry.space_group_name_H-M   'P 1'
#
loop_
_entity.id
_entity.type
_entity.pdbx_description
1 polymer ?
#
loop_
_entity_poly.entity_id
_entity_poly.type
_entity_poly.pdbx_seq_one_letter_code
_entity_poly.pdbx_strand_id
1 'polypeptide(L)'
;MLIELQDLGKSFGEHEVLKHVTASVERGDRIGIIGANGTGKTTLLRVLCGESLPDAGDAAFAAGATCGYLEQTGHLDPEKDVYETMRLAFQPALDAMAELETLQKQLAADHHNTAITDKITACNAVIDAMDAYNMDTQIKKVLNGMSFPADTWKKKAGVLSGGEQTRLRLARLLLERPDILILDEPTNHLDLETMDWLETYLKAYRGAVLVVSHDRYFLDSVCTRIWELRGKTITTYRGNYSAYLPQREAADERLQKQHDADVEKAAKLQDYIDRNLVRASTTKMAQSRRKQLEKLEITEAPQAEAHQLNFRFEYDIEPYDELVIMKGLTIRIGERTLLEALDYVVHRGDKLIIAGPNGTGKSTLLQVLDGKRRPSGGMVRLG
;
A
#
# COMPACT_ATOMS: atom_id res chain seq x y z
N MET A 1 -5.84 -6.08 -20.64
CA MET A 1 -6.05 -4.83 -19.87
C MET A 1 -7.15 -5.09 -18.86
N LEU A 2 -6.92 -4.78 -17.58
CA LEU A 2 -7.89 -4.96 -16.49
C LEU A 2 -8.58 -3.65 -16.12
N ILE A 3 -7.80 -2.55 -16.06
CA ILE A 3 -8.31 -1.19 -15.82
C ILE A 3 -7.66 -0.24 -16.83
N GLU A 4 -8.43 0.71 -17.33
CA GLU A 4 -7.96 1.85 -18.11
C GLU A 4 -8.53 3.13 -17.52
N LEU A 5 -7.65 4.07 -17.16
CA LEU A 5 -8.00 5.40 -16.71
C LEU A 5 -7.69 6.38 -17.84
N GLN A 6 -8.67 7.17 -18.26
CA GLN A 6 -8.53 8.17 -19.32
C GLN A 6 -8.94 9.53 -18.78
N ASP A 7 -7.97 10.44 -18.68
CA ASP A 7 -8.17 11.84 -18.29
C ASP A 7 -8.97 12.02 -16.99
N LEU A 8 -8.75 11.11 -16.03
CA LEU A 8 -9.54 11.02 -14.81
C LEU A 8 -9.27 12.20 -13.89
N GLY A 9 -10.33 12.81 -13.40
CA GLY A 9 -10.34 13.86 -12.39
C GLY A 9 -11.24 13.51 -11.19
N LYS A 10 -10.82 13.90 -9.98
CA LYS A 10 -11.60 13.73 -8.75
C LYS A 10 -11.41 14.91 -7.81
N SER A 11 -12.55 15.44 -7.31
CA SER A 11 -12.60 16.59 -6.41
C SER A 11 -13.48 16.30 -5.20
N PHE A 12 -13.20 16.97 -4.09
CA PHE A 12 -14.05 16.99 -2.91
C PHE A 12 -14.41 18.45 -2.60
N GLY A 13 -15.63 18.86 -2.97
CA GLY A 13 -16.02 20.26 -2.96
C GLY A 13 -15.15 21.08 -3.92
N GLU A 14 -14.52 22.14 -3.41
CA GLU A 14 -13.59 22.98 -4.20
C GLU A 14 -12.17 22.40 -4.29
N HIS A 15 -11.90 21.33 -3.58
CA HIS A 15 -10.56 20.74 -3.52
C HIS A 15 -10.38 19.64 -4.57
N GLU A 16 -9.68 19.95 -5.65
CA GLU A 16 -9.29 19.00 -6.69
C GLU A 16 -8.14 18.12 -6.16
N VAL A 17 -8.32 16.80 -6.15
CA VAL A 17 -7.37 15.82 -5.63
C VAL A 17 -6.64 15.08 -6.74
N LEU A 18 -7.35 14.72 -7.81
CA LEU A 18 -6.80 14.09 -9.01
C LEU A 18 -7.19 14.91 -10.23
N LYS A 19 -6.24 15.04 -11.18
CA LYS A 19 -6.43 15.81 -12.39
C LYS A 19 -5.68 15.17 -13.55
N HIS A 20 -6.36 15.01 -14.70
CA HIS A 20 -5.76 14.46 -15.93
C HIS A 20 -4.97 13.17 -15.70
N VAL A 21 -5.50 12.26 -14.87
CA VAL A 21 -4.86 10.98 -14.59
C VAL A 21 -5.15 10.00 -15.72
N THR A 22 -4.10 9.57 -16.42
CA THR A 22 -4.17 8.55 -17.47
C THR A 22 -3.20 7.43 -17.15
N ALA A 23 -3.72 6.21 -16.97
CA ALA A 23 -2.94 5.03 -16.59
C ALA A 23 -3.67 3.74 -16.96
N SER A 24 -2.95 2.64 -17.05
CA SER A 24 -3.53 1.32 -17.34
C SER A 24 -2.94 0.23 -16.46
N VAL A 25 -3.77 -0.74 -16.11
CA VAL A 25 -3.40 -1.93 -15.35
C VAL A 25 -3.63 -3.17 -16.21
N GLU A 26 -2.60 -3.97 -16.35
CA GLU A 26 -2.66 -5.23 -17.08
C GLU A 26 -2.55 -6.43 -16.15
N ARG A 27 -2.99 -7.61 -16.62
CA ARG A 27 -2.83 -8.84 -15.85
C ARG A 27 -1.34 -9.14 -15.65
N GLY A 28 -0.95 -9.41 -14.40
CA GLY A 28 0.45 -9.66 -14.04
C GLY A 28 1.25 -8.41 -13.69
N ASP A 29 0.68 -7.21 -13.80
CA ASP A 29 1.34 -5.99 -13.34
C ASP A 29 1.62 -6.02 -11.83
N ARG A 30 2.76 -5.42 -11.46
CA ARG A 30 3.19 -5.18 -10.07
C ARG A 30 3.51 -3.71 -9.94
N ILE A 31 2.53 -2.94 -9.49
CA ILE A 31 2.58 -1.48 -9.49
C ILE A 31 2.73 -0.98 -8.06
N GLY A 32 3.82 -0.27 -7.79
CA GLY A 32 4.00 0.50 -6.56
C GLY A 32 3.45 1.91 -6.73
N ILE A 33 2.55 2.34 -5.86
CA ILE A 33 1.99 3.70 -5.86
C ILE A 33 2.65 4.49 -4.76
N ILE A 34 3.35 5.55 -5.14
CA ILE A 34 4.09 6.42 -4.23
C ILE A 34 3.63 7.88 -4.35
N GLY A 35 3.86 8.65 -3.33
CA GLY A 35 3.50 10.08 -3.25
C GLY A 35 3.47 10.55 -1.80
N ALA A 36 3.56 11.85 -1.58
CA ALA A 36 3.46 12.44 -0.24
C ALA A 36 2.10 12.15 0.43
N ASN A 37 2.01 12.35 1.74
CA ASN A 37 0.74 12.22 2.43
C ASN A 37 -0.24 13.30 1.95
N GLY A 38 -1.51 12.92 1.77
CA GLY A 38 -2.54 13.83 1.28
C GLY A 38 -2.55 14.07 -0.24
N THR A 39 -1.69 13.43 -1.03
CA THR A 39 -1.68 13.58 -2.51
C THR A 39 -2.86 12.91 -3.23
N GLY A 40 -3.68 12.12 -2.52
CA GLY A 40 -4.84 11.45 -3.12
C GLY A 40 -4.63 9.96 -3.43
N LYS A 41 -3.60 9.30 -2.87
CA LYS A 41 -3.36 7.86 -3.07
C LYS A 41 -4.59 7.02 -2.73
N THR A 42 -5.17 7.18 -1.54
CA THR A 42 -6.38 6.46 -1.12
C THR A 42 -7.59 6.77 -2.01
N THR A 43 -7.72 8.02 -2.47
CA THR A 43 -8.77 8.40 -3.43
C THR A 43 -8.62 7.66 -4.76
N LEU A 44 -7.39 7.59 -5.27
CA LEU A 44 -7.07 6.82 -6.47
C LEU A 44 -7.42 5.33 -6.28
N LEU A 45 -7.03 4.74 -5.15
CA LEU A 45 -7.33 3.33 -4.84
C LEU A 45 -8.83 3.07 -4.83
N ARG A 46 -9.64 3.94 -4.22
CA ARG A 46 -11.10 3.81 -4.21
C ARG A 46 -11.72 3.92 -5.60
N VAL A 47 -11.17 4.75 -6.48
CA VAL A 47 -11.61 4.80 -7.88
C VAL A 47 -11.24 3.50 -8.59
N LEU A 48 -10.03 2.98 -8.39
CA LEU A 48 -9.57 1.71 -8.96
C LEU A 48 -10.35 0.49 -8.46
N CYS A 49 -10.97 0.57 -7.26
CA CYS A 49 -11.87 -0.47 -6.74
C CYS A 49 -13.32 -0.32 -7.21
N GLY A 50 -13.65 0.79 -7.89
CA GLY A 50 -15.03 1.10 -8.25
C GLY A 50 -15.89 1.62 -7.10
N GLU A 51 -15.30 1.90 -5.92
CA GLU A 51 -16.00 2.44 -4.75
C GLU A 51 -16.33 3.93 -4.89
N SER A 52 -15.56 4.65 -5.71
CA SER A 52 -15.75 6.07 -5.99
C SER A 52 -15.75 6.30 -7.48
N LEU A 53 -16.77 6.99 -7.97
CA LEU A 53 -16.83 7.41 -9.38
C LEU A 53 -15.93 8.64 -9.60
N PRO A 54 -15.26 8.74 -10.76
CA PRO A 54 -14.57 9.97 -11.14
C PRO A 54 -15.57 11.11 -11.38
N ASP A 55 -15.13 12.35 -11.22
CA ASP A 55 -15.94 13.55 -11.52
C ASP A 55 -15.70 14.03 -12.96
N ALA A 56 -14.55 13.67 -13.55
CA ALA A 56 -14.20 13.92 -14.94
C ALA A 56 -13.41 12.74 -15.51
N GLY A 57 -13.45 12.56 -16.84
CA GLY A 57 -12.81 11.44 -17.50
C GLY A 57 -13.49 10.10 -17.23
N ASP A 58 -12.84 9.01 -17.60
CA ASP A 58 -13.40 7.67 -17.53
C ASP A 58 -12.46 6.68 -16.81
N ALA A 59 -13.07 5.73 -16.11
CA ALA A 59 -12.40 4.54 -15.56
C ALA A 59 -13.10 3.29 -16.09
N ALA A 60 -12.49 2.63 -17.05
CA ALA A 60 -13.03 1.43 -17.68
C ALA A 60 -12.43 0.18 -17.02
N PHE A 61 -13.29 -0.77 -16.67
CA PHE A 61 -12.92 -2.05 -16.07
C PHE A 61 -13.21 -3.19 -17.04
N ALA A 62 -12.36 -4.20 -17.10
CA ALA A 62 -12.62 -5.40 -17.88
C ALA A 62 -13.90 -6.09 -17.37
N ALA A 63 -14.73 -6.56 -18.31
CA ALA A 63 -15.98 -7.23 -17.96
C ALA A 63 -15.71 -8.49 -17.10
N GLY A 64 -16.32 -8.55 -15.92
CA GLY A 64 -16.18 -9.67 -14.98
C GLY A 64 -14.88 -9.68 -14.18
N ALA A 65 -14.00 -8.68 -14.32
CA ALA A 65 -12.81 -8.58 -13.49
C ALA A 65 -13.19 -8.30 -12.02
N THR A 66 -12.58 -9.06 -11.12
CA THR A 66 -12.77 -8.91 -9.68
C THR A 66 -11.69 -8.02 -9.08
N CYS A 67 -12.07 -7.11 -8.20
CA CYS A 67 -11.16 -6.26 -7.45
C CYS A 67 -11.25 -6.58 -5.96
N GLY A 68 -10.10 -6.75 -5.32
CA GLY A 68 -10.00 -6.92 -3.88
C GLY A 68 -9.14 -5.81 -3.29
N TYR A 69 -9.68 -5.11 -2.30
CA TYR A 69 -9.01 -3.99 -1.63
C TYR A 69 -8.84 -4.26 -0.14
N LEU A 70 -7.62 -4.17 0.33
CA LEU A 70 -7.32 -4.20 1.76
C LEU A 70 -7.47 -2.80 2.34
N GLU A 71 -8.64 -2.49 2.87
CA GLU A 71 -8.86 -1.27 3.65
C GLU A 71 -8.27 -1.37 5.06
N GLN A 72 -7.84 -0.22 5.59
CA GLN A 72 -7.40 -0.13 6.98
C GLN A 72 -8.53 -0.41 7.99
N THR A 73 -9.81 -0.24 7.60
CA THR A 73 -10.99 -0.27 8.47
C THR A 73 -12.01 -1.38 8.18
N GLY A 74 -11.68 -2.39 7.36
CA GLY A 74 -12.59 -3.48 7.04
C GLY A 74 -13.06 -4.26 8.27
N HIS A 75 -14.32 -4.68 8.30
CA HIS A 75 -14.92 -5.42 9.43
C HIS A 75 -14.73 -6.93 9.28
N LEU A 76 -14.23 -7.57 10.33
CA LEU A 76 -14.32 -9.02 10.54
C LEU A 76 -15.55 -9.30 11.43
N ASP A 77 -16.20 -10.44 11.19
CA ASP A 77 -17.22 -10.93 12.11
C ASP A 77 -16.54 -11.37 13.42
N PRO A 78 -16.76 -10.68 14.54
CA PRO A 78 -16.05 -10.94 15.78
C PRO A 78 -16.38 -12.30 16.40
N GLU A 79 -17.53 -12.91 16.01
CA GLU A 79 -17.98 -14.19 16.54
C GLU A 79 -17.39 -15.40 15.81
N LYS A 80 -16.95 -15.22 14.57
CA LYS A 80 -16.29 -16.29 13.79
C LYS A 80 -14.87 -16.50 14.26
N ASP A 81 -14.42 -17.73 14.25
CA ASP A 81 -13.01 -18.03 14.50
C ASP A 81 -12.12 -17.69 13.28
N VAL A 82 -10.81 -17.73 13.50
CA VAL A 82 -9.81 -17.44 12.46
C VAL A 82 -10.02 -18.35 11.25
N TYR A 83 -10.21 -19.66 11.47
CA TYR A 83 -10.35 -20.63 10.40
C TYR A 83 -11.67 -20.45 9.63
N GLU A 84 -12.79 -20.22 10.33
CA GLU A 84 -14.09 -19.92 9.72
C GLU A 84 -14.03 -18.64 8.89
N THR A 85 -13.33 -17.61 9.37
CA THR A 85 -13.12 -16.36 8.63
C THR A 85 -12.38 -16.62 7.32
N MET A 86 -11.36 -17.48 7.32
CA MET A 86 -10.64 -17.86 6.10
C MET A 86 -11.49 -18.67 5.13
N ARG A 87 -12.38 -19.53 5.63
CA ARG A 87 -13.32 -20.30 4.79
C ARG A 87 -14.28 -19.41 3.99
N LEU A 88 -14.60 -18.20 4.49
CA LEU A 88 -15.44 -17.25 3.75
C LEU A 88 -14.87 -16.84 2.40
N ALA A 89 -13.54 -16.91 2.23
CA ALA A 89 -12.91 -16.67 0.93
C ALA A 89 -13.38 -17.67 -0.15
N PHE A 90 -13.82 -18.85 0.27
CA PHE A 90 -14.31 -19.91 -0.62
C PHE A 90 -15.84 -19.96 -0.68
N GLN A 91 -16.56 -18.96 -0.13
CA GLN A 91 -18.04 -18.98 -0.09
C GLN A 91 -18.68 -19.25 -1.47
N PRO A 92 -18.23 -18.63 -2.59
CA PRO A 92 -18.79 -18.91 -3.90
C PRO A 92 -18.65 -20.39 -4.32
N ALA A 93 -17.52 -21.01 -3.98
CA ALA A 93 -17.30 -22.43 -4.29
C ALA A 93 -18.09 -23.35 -3.36
N LEU A 94 -18.25 -22.97 -2.09
CA LEU A 94 -19.08 -23.72 -1.14
C LEU A 94 -20.56 -23.70 -1.54
N ASP A 95 -21.06 -22.55 -2.00
CA ASP A 95 -22.41 -22.40 -2.51
C ASP A 95 -22.60 -23.20 -3.80
N ALA A 96 -21.62 -23.18 -4.72
CA ALA A 96 -21.62 -24.00 -5.92
C ALA A 96 -21.60 -25.50 -5.63
N MET A 97 -20.87 -25.96 -4.61
CA MET A 97 -20.86 -27.35 -4.16
C MET A 97 -22.26 -27.79 -3.63
N ALA A 98 -22.90 -26.93 -2.83
CA ALA A 98 -24.25 -27.21 -2.32
C ALA A 98 -25.28 -27.23 -3.44
N GLU A 99 -25.19 -26.32 -4.42
CA GLU A 99 -26.06 -26.32 -5.59
C GLU A 99 -25.80 -27.54 -6.47
N LEU A 100 -24.55 -27.93 -6.68
CA LEU A 100 -24.16 -29.11 -7.44
C LEU A 100 -24.82 -30.39 -6.88
N GLU A 101 -24.80 -30.58 -5.56
CA GLU A 101 -25.45 -31.74 -4.91
C GLU A 101 -26.95 -31.74 -5.20
N THR A 102 -27.60 -30.59 -5.18
CA THR A 102 -29.01 -30.43 -5.48
C THR A 102 -29.32 -30.73 -6.94
N LEU A 103 -28.52 -30.20 -7.86
CA LEU A 103 -28.66 -30.41 -9.30
C LEU A 103 -28.44 -31.87 -9.72
N GLN A 104 -27.48 -32.55 -9.06
CA GLN A 104 -27.24 -33.98 -9.29
C GLN A 104 -28.45 -34.84 -8.92
N LYS A 105 -29.11 -34.52 -7.79
CA LYS A 105 -30.37 -35.20 -7.39
C LYS A 105 -31.49 -34.96 -8.41
N GLN A 106 -31.59 -33.72 -8.94
CA GLN A 106 -32.58 -33.39 -9.98
C GLN A 106 -32.28 -34.08 -11.33
N LEU A 107 -31.02 -34.14 -11.75
CA LEU A 107 -30.64 -34.82 -12.98
C LEU A 107 -30.88 -36.34 -12.90
N ALA A 108 -30.75 -36.95 -11.72
CA ALA A 108 -31.08 -38.35 -11.51
C ALA A 108 -32.59 -38.64 -11.70
N ALA A 109 -33.44 -37.63 -11.53
CA ALA A 109 -34.88 -37.73 -11.80
C ALA A 109 -35.26 -37.38 -13.25
N ASP A 110 -34.47 -36.55 -13.94
CA ASP A 110 -34.71 -36.12 -15.33
C ASP A 110 -33.39 -36.13 -16.11
N HIS A 111 -33.00 -37.29 -16.66
CA HIS A 111 -31.73 -37.57 -17.29
C HIS A 111 -31.43 -36.78 -18.59
N HIS A 112 -32.44 -36.11 -19.20
CA HIS A 112 -32.29 -35.43 -20.48
C HIS A 112 -32.36 -33.90 -20.37
N ASN A 113 -32.32 -33.34 -19.19
CA ASN A 113 -32.43 -31.89 -18.98
C ASN A 113 -31.10 -31.19 -19.22
N THR A 114 -30.90 -30.63 -20.41
CA THR A 114 -29.71 -29.91 -20.81
C THR A 114 -29.46 -28.69 -19.93
N ALA A 115 -30.49 -27.97 -19.47
CA ALA A 115 -30.37 -26.80 -18.60
C ALA A 115 -29.79 -27.17 -17.23
N ILE A 116 -30.06 -28.38 -16.71
CA ILE A 116 -29.43 -28.85 -15.47
C ILE A 116 -27.97 -29.18 -15.71
N THR A 117 -27.64 -29.80 -16.86
CA THR A 117 -26.26 -30.12 -17.22
C THR A 117 -25.39 -28.86 -17.38
N ASP A 118 -25.92 -27.82 -17.99
CA ASP A 118 -25.25 -26.52 -18.14
C ASP A 118 -24.95 -25.87 -16.78
N LYS A 119 -25.91 -25.93 -15.85
CA LYS A 119 -25.71 -25.43 -14.48
C LYS A 119 -24.63 -26.24 -13.72
N ILE A 120 -24.66 -27.55 -13.83
CA ILE A 120 -23.63 -28.44 -13.24
C ILE A 120 -22.26 -28.06 -13.76
N THR A 121 -22.12 -27.81 -15.08
CA THR A 121 -20.87 -27.38 -15.70
C THR A 121 -20.42 -26.02 -15.12
N ALA A 122 -21.33 -25.09 -14.96
CA ALA A 122 -21.02 -23.79 -14.36
C ALA A 122 -20.58 -23.92 -12.88
N CYS A 123 -21.27 -24.74 -12.07
CA CYS A 123 -20.85 -25.01 -10.69
C CYS A 123 -19.45 -25.63 -10.63
N ASN A 124 -19.16 -26.63 -11.46
CA ASN A 124 -17.85 -27.26 -11.51
C ASN A 124 -16.76 -26.24 -11.91
N ALA A 125 -17.04 -25.37 -12.87
CA ALA A 125 -16.10 -24.33 -13.28
C ALA A 125 -15.72 -23.37 -12.12
N VAL A 126 -16.67 -23.01 -11.26
CA VAL A 126 -16.42 -22.19 -10.06
C VAL A 126 -15.58 -22.97 -9.04
N ILE A 127 -15.92 -24.22 -8.77
CA ILE A 127 -15.22 -25.09 -7.81
C ILE A 127 -13.76 -25.30 -8.25
N ASP A 128 -13.53 -25.57 -9.55
CA ASP A 128 -12.20 -25.78 -10.12
C ASP A 128 -11.38 -24.50 -10.17
N ALA A 129 -12.00 -23.37 -10.53
CA ALA A 129 -11.32 -22.06 -10.58
C ALA A 129 -10.75 -21.66 -9.21
N MET A 130 -11.47 -21.99 -8.12
CA MET A 130 -11.03 -21.72 -6.75
C MET A 130 -10.19 -22.84 -6.15
N ASP A 131 -10.00 -23.97 -6.85
CA ASP A 131 -9.34 -25.16 -6.33
C ASP A 131 -9.91 -25.57 -4.95
N ALA A 132 -11.24 -25.59 -4.86
CA ALA A 132 -11.96 -25.67 -3.59
C ALA A 132 -11.79 -27.03 -2.89
N TYR A 133 -11.48 -28.10 -3.63
CA TYR A 133 -11.16 -29.40 -3.02
C TYR A 133 -9.88 -29.38 -2.18
N ASN A 134 -8.97 -28.45 -2.46
CA ASN A 134 -7.73 -28.23 -1.70
C ASN A 134 -7.85 -27.06 -0.70
N MET A 135 -9.07 -26.56 -0.43
CA MET A 135 -9.34 -25.38 0.41
C MET A 135 -8.60 -25.45 1.75
N ASP A 136 -8.69 -26.55 2.48
CA ASP A 136 -8.05 -26.72 3.79
C ASP A 136 -6.52 -26.56 3.72
N THR A 137 -5.90 -27.09 2.68
CA THR A 137 -4.45 -26.95 2.45
C THR A 137 -4.06 -25.52 2.14
N GLN A 138 -4.86 -24.83 1.33
CA GLN A 138 -4.64 -23.43 0.98
C GLN A 138 -4.80 -22.53 2.20
N ILE A 139 -5.86 -22.72 3.01
CA ILE A 139 -6.08 -21.99 4.26
C ILE A 139 -4.89 -22.16 5.21
N LYS A 140 -4.47 -23.42 5.45
CA LYS A 140 -3.33 -23.71 6.32
C LYS A 140 -2.03 -23.09 5.82
N LYS A 141 -1.78 -23.11 4.51
CA LYS A 141 -0.60 -22.51 3.88
C LYS A 141 -0.56 -21.00 4.12
N VAL A 142 -1.69 -20.31 3.89
CA VAL A 142 -1.76 -18.85 4.06
C VAL A 142 -1.71 -18.46 5.54
N LEU A 143 -2.43 -19.16 6.43
CA LEU A 143 -2.38 -18.90 7.87
C LEU A 143 -0.96 -19.06 8.44
N ASN A 144 -0.26 -20.13 8.07
CA ASN A 144 1.13 -20.33 8.50
C ASN A 144 2.04 -19.21 7.95
N GLY A 145 1.91 -18.85 6.68
CA GLY A 145 2.69 -17.77 6.08
C GLY A 145 2.42 -16.40 6.70
N MET A 146 1.22 -16.19 7.20
CA MET A 146 0.82 -14.96 7.90
C MET A 146 1.04 -15.03 9.41
N SER A 147 1.86 -15.97 9.88
CA SER A 147 2.25 -16.16 11.29
C SER A 147 1.05 -16.36 12.23
N PHE A 148 0.06 -17.15 11.80
CA PHE A 148 -1.02 -17.66 12.64
C PHE A 148 -0.73 -19.12 13.02
N PRO A 149 -0.22 -19.39 14.23
CA PRO A 149 0.05 -20.74 14.67
C PRO A 149 -1.26 -21.53 14.88
N ALA A 150 -1.19 -22.86 14.76
CA ALA A 150 -2.38 -23.72 14.71
C ALA A 150 -3.28 -23.64 15.97
N ASP A 151 -2.71 -23.35 17.13
CA ASP A 151 -3.43 -23.12 18.38
C ASP A 151 -4.30 -21.85 18.37
N THR A 152 -4.03 -20.94 17.46
CA THR A 152 -4.82 -19.68 17.32
C THR A 152 -6.00 -19.81 16.38
N TRP A 153 -6.08 -20.85 15.54
CA TRP A 153 -7.09 -20.97 14.49
C TRP A 153 -8.53 -21.04 15.00
N LYS A 154 -8.73 -21.55 16.22
CA LYS A 154 -10.03 -21.61 16.89
C LYS A 154 -10.33 -20.38 17.75
N LYS A 155 -9.44 -19.38 17.79
CA LYS A 155 -9.72 -18.13 18.50
C LYS A 155 -10.68 -17.27 17.70
N LYS A 156 -11.65 -16.64 18.37
CA LYS A 156 -12.57 -15.70 17.72
C LYS A 156 -11.82 -14.49 17.20
N ALA A 157 -12.20 -13.99 16.02
CA ALA A 157 -11.59 -12.83 15.40
C ALA A 157 -11.71 -11.57 16.26
N GLY A 158 -12.76 -11.44 17.06
CA GLY A 158 -12.95 -10.33 17.98
C GLY A 158 -11.96 -10.28 19.15
N VAL A 159 -11.26 -11.38 19.48
CA VAL A 159 -10.25 -11.42 20.54
C VAL A 159 -8.85 -11.08 20.05
N LEU A 160 -8.66 -11.04 18.73
CA LEU A 160 -7.37 -10.73 18.11
C LEU A 160 -7.02 -9.24 18.30
N SER A 161 -5.73 -8.95 18.44
CA SER A 161 -5.23 -7.57 18.40
C SER A 161 -5.51 -6.93 17.03
N GLY A 162 -5.55 -5.58 16.96
CA GLY A 162 -5.81 -4.88 15.71
C GLY A 162 -4.83 -5.26 14.58
N GLY A 163 -3.56 -5.47 14.89
CA GLY A 163 -2.57 -5.95 13.91
C GLY A 163 -2.84 -7.39 13.43
N GLU A 164 -3.27 -8.29 14.33
CA GLU A 164 -3.67 -9.65 13.94
C GLU A 164 -4.95 -9.65 13.11
N GLN A 165 -5.92 -8.78 13.42
CA GLN A 165 -7.13 -8.62 12.60
C GLN A 165 -6.78 -8.11 11.18
N THR A 166 -5.85 -7.16 11.06
CA THR A 166 -5.39 -6.67 9.75
C THR A 166 -4.68 -7.77 8.96
N ARG A 167 -3.82 -8.57 9.61
CA ARG A 167 -3.18 -9.74 8.99
C ARG A 167 -4.21 -10.80 8.57
N LEU A 168 -5.24 -11.04 9.37
CA LEU A 168 -6.30 -12.01 9.02
C LEU A 168 -7.12 -11.55 7.81
N ARG A 169 -7.43 -10.25 7.72
CA ARG A 169 -8.09 -9.67 6.54
C ARG A 169 -7.23 -9.81 5.29
N LEU A 170 -5.94 -9.48 5.40
CA LEU A 170 -5.00 -9.67 4.30
C LEU A 170 -4.93 -11.14 3.87
N ALA A 171 -4.80 -12.06 4.83
CA ALA A 171 -4.77 -13.50 4.57
C ALA A 171 -6.02 -13.97 3.80
N ARG A 172 -7.20 -13.54 4.22
CA ARG A 172 -8.46 -13.85 3.56
C ARG A 172 -8.49 -13.30 2.13
N LEU A 173 -8.12 -12.03 1.94
CA LEU A 173 -8.08 -11.39 0.63
C LEU A 173 -7.12 -12.10 -0.34
N LEU A 174 -5.98 -12.60 0.15
CA LEU A 174 -5.04 -13.39 -0.66
C LEU A 174 -5.65 -14.71 -1.13
N LEU A 175 -6.52 -15.35 -0.32
CA LEU A 175 -7.23 -16.56 -0.71
C LEU A 175 -8.34 -16.32 -1.74
N GLU A 176 -9.00 -15.17 -1.69
CA GLU A 176 -10.04 -14.77 -2.64
C GLU A 176 -9.51 -14.63 -4.07
N ARG A 177 -8.21 -14.37 -4.23
CA ARG A 177 -7.48 -14.28 -5.50
C ARG A 177 -8.15 -13.40 -6.56
N PRO A 178 -8.50 -12.14 -6.25
CA PRO A 178 -9.11 -11.25 -7.23
C PRO A 178 -8.18 -11.01 -8.43
N ASP A 179 -8.74 -10.62 -9.59
CA ASP A 179 -7.93 -10.26 -10.77
C ASP A 179 -7.06 -9.03 -10.51
N ILE A 180 -7.53 -8.13 -9.65
CA ILE A 180 -6.83 -6.93 -9.22
C ILE A 180 -6.76 -6.92 -7.71
N LEU A 181 -5.57 -7.01 -7.16
CA LEU A 181 -5.31 -6.97 -5.72
C LEU A 181 -4.71 -5.61 -5.36
N ILE A 182 -5.41 -4.85 -4.52
CA ILE A 182 -4.99 -3.53 -4.06
C ILE A 182 -4.66 -3.58 -2.58
N LEU A 183 -3.44 -3.19 -2.22
CA LEU A 183 -2.92 -3.23 -0.87
C LEU A 183 -2.47 -1.83 -0.43
N ASP A 184 -3.09 -1.31 0.62
CA ASP A 184 -2.72 -0.03 1.23
C ASP A 184 -1.93 -0.29 2.51
N GLU A 185 -0.62 0.01 2.49
CA GLU A 185 0.35 -0.21 3.57
C GLU A 185 0.33 -1.64 4.14
N PRO A 186 0.46 -2.69 3.30
CA PRO A 186 0.34 -4.07 3.75
C PRO A 186 1.46 -4.51 4.69
N THR A 187 2.58 -3.82 4.71
CA THR A 187 3.75 -4.11 5.55
C THR A 187 3.56 -3.69 7.00
N ASN A 188 2.57 -2.85 7.28
CA ASN A 188 2.26 -2.43 8.64
C ASN A 188 1.85 -3.65 9.49
N HIS A 189 2.44 -3.77 10.68
CA HIS A 189 2.20 -4.86 11.63
C HIS A 189 2.71 -6.24 11.21
N LEU A 190 3.46 -6.36 10.11
CA LEU A 190 4.13 -7.59 9.73
C LEU A 190 5.53 -7.66 10.39
N ASP A 191 5.96 -8.87 10.71
CA ASP A 191 7.34 -9.16 11.02
C ASP A 191 8.10 -9.59 9.75
N LEU A 192 9.41 -9.72 9.85
CA LEU A 192 10.26 -10.01 8.70
C LEU A 192 9.89 -11.32 7.99
N GLU A 193 9.58 -12.37 8.76
CA GLU A 193 9.24 -13.69 8.20
C GLU A 193 7.92 -13.63 7.41
N THR A 194 6.91 -12.96 7.98
CA THR A 194 5.62 -12.74 7.31
C THR A 194 5.77 -11.87 6.07
N MET A 195 6.67 -10.87 6.12
CA MET A 195 6.95 -9.98 4.99
C MET A 195 7.63 -10.76 3.85
N ASP A 196 8.65 -11.55 4.12
CA ASP A 196 9.33 -12.39 3.12
C ASP A 196 8.37 -13.37 2.45
N TRP A 197 7.47 -13.97 3.25
CA TRP A 197 6.44 -14.84 2.71
C TRP A 197 5.46 -14.08 1.81
N LEU A 198 5.00 -12.89 2.23
CA LEU A 198 4.07 -12.05 1.45
C LEU A 198 4.71 -11.62 0.13
N GLU A 199 5.97 -11.19 0.14
CA GLU A 199 6.71 -10.86 -1.08
C GLU A 199 6.76 -12.02 -2.06
N THR A 200 7.10 -13.22 -1.57
CA THR A 200 7.14 -14.43 -2.38
C THR A 200 5.77 -14.76 -2.96
N TYR A 201 4.70 -14.62 -2.18
CA TYR A 201 3.33 -14.84 -2.62
C TYR A 201 2.93 -13.84 -3.71
N LEU A 202 3.19 -12.54 -3.50
CA LEU A 202 2.83 -11.47 -4.45
C LEU A 202 3.62 -11.56 -5.76
N LYS A 203 4.88 -11.99 -5.74
CA LYS A 203 5.67 -12.26 -6.97
C LYS A 203 5.04 -13.35 -7.83
N ALA A 204 4.49 -14.40 -7.20
CA ALA A 204 3.84 -15.51 -7.87
C ALA A 204 2.35 -15.27 -8.19
N TYR A 205 1.79 -14.13 -7.79
CA TYR A 205 0.38 -13.82 -7.98
C TYR A 205 0.02 -13.72 -9.47
N ARG A 206 -1.10 -14.31 -9.91
CA ARG A 206 -1.48 -14.34 -11.33
C ARG A 206 -2.18 -13.07 -11.81
N GLY A 207 -2.91 -12.39 -10.92
CA GLY A 207 -3.58 -11.12 -11.19
C GLY A 207 -2.62 -9.93 -11.16
N ALA A 208 -3.16 -8.73 -11.31
CA ALA A 208 -2.42 -7.50 -11.07
C ALA A 208 -2.33 -7.21 -9.56
N VAL A 209 -1.23 -6.62 -9.13
CA VAL A 209 -1.03 -6.17 -7.74
C VAL A 209 -0.67 -4.70 -7.75
N LEU A 210 -1.45 -3.90 -7.03
CA LEU A 210 -1.19 -2.49 -6.79
C LEU A 210 -0.90 -2.31 -5.29
N VAL A 211 0.22 -1.70 -4.98
CA VAL A 211 0.66 -1.53 -3.58
C VAL A 211 0.96 -0.08 -3.31
N VAL A 212 0.34 0.48 -2.27
CA VAL A 212 0.83 1.69 -1.61
C VAL A 212 1.69 1.25 -0.45
N SER A 213 2.95 1.66 -0.39
CA SER A 213 3.83 1.41 0.75
C SER A 213 4.90 2.49 0.89
N HIS A 214 5.30 2.72 2.13
CA HIS A 214 6.47 3.52 2.47
C HIS A 214 7.74 2.67 2.63
N ASP A 215 7.61 1.35 2.58
CA ASP A 215 8.73 0.42 2.65
C ASP A 215 9.39 0.27 1.27
N ARG A 216 10.58 0.87 1.14
CA ARG A 216 11.34 0.88 -0.11
C ARG A 216 11.83 -0.51 -0.51
N TYR A 217 12.20 -1.34 0.47
CA TYR A 217 12.68 -2.71 0.22
C TYR A 217 11.55 -3.59 -0.31
N PHE A 218 10.38 -3.47 0.28
CA PHE A 218 9.18 -4.17 -0.19
C PHE A 218 8.82 -3.76 -1.62
N LEU A 219 8.81 -2.46 -1.93
CA LEU A 219 8.55 -1.97 -3.29
C LEU A 219 9.61 -2.45 -4.29
N ASP A 220 10.88 -2.48 -3.89
CA ASP A 220 11.98 -3.00 -4.73
C ASP A 220 11.83 -4.49 -5.03
N SER A 221 11.38 -5.25 -4.05
CA SER A 221 11.22 -6.70 -4.15
C SER A 221 10.03 -7.12 -5.01
N VAL A 222 8.90 -6.41 -4.90
CA VAL A 222 7.62 -6.83 -5.48
C VAL A 222 7.32 -6.10 -6.78
N CYS A 223 7.61 -4.79 -6.89
CA CYS A 223 7.11 -3.96 -7.97
C CYS A 223 8.00 -3.99 -9.20
N THR A 224 7.38 -3.97 -10.37
CA THR A 224 8.03 -3.85 -11.69
C THR A 224 7.72 -2.54 -12.39
N ARG A 225 6.82 -1.76 -11.82
CA ARG A 225 6.39 -0.45 -12.30
C ARG A 225 6.06 0.44 -11.11
N ILE A 226 6.39 1.72 -11.17
CA ILE A 226 6.07 2.70 -10.14
C ILE A 226 5.14 3.76 -10.72
N TRP A 227 4.07 4.07 -10.02
CA TRP A 227 3.21 5.22 -10.23
C TRP A 227 3.51 6.28 -9.17
N GLU A 228 4.08 7.39 -9.58
CA GLU A 228 4.27 8.54 -8.70
C GLU A 228 3.06 9.48 -8.81
N LEU A 229 2.36 9.65 -7.70
CA LEU A 229 1.27 10.62 -7.58
C LEU A 229 1.83 11.94 -7.06
N ARG A 230 2.00 12.90 -7.97
CA ARG A 230 2.57 14.23 -7.70
C ARG A 230 1.84 15.30 -8.49
N GLY A 231 1.56 16.48 -7.88
CA GLY A 231 0.85 17.54 -8.58
C GLY A 231 -0.54 17.14 -9.06
N LYS A 232 -1.22 16.22 -8.35
CA LYS A 232 -2.57 15.70 -8.69
C LYS A 232 -2.60 14.77 -9.92
N THR A 233 -1.47 14.52 -10.55
CA THR A 233 -1.33 13.65 -11.73
C THR A 233 -0.51 12.39 -11.39
N ILE A 234 -0.55 11.40 -12.30
CA ILE A 234 0.28 10.19 -12.19
C ILE A 234 1.36 10.23 -13.26
N THR A 235 2.59 10.02 -12.82
CA THR A 235 3.71 9.70 -13.73
C THR A 235 4.10 8.25 -13.56
N THR A 236 4.19 7.53 -14.66
CA THR A 236 4.54 6.10 -14.66
C THR A 236 6.02 5.91 -14.97
N TYR A 237 6.71 5.16 -14.12
CA TYR A 237 8.12 4.78 -14.28
C TYR A 237 8.25 3.27 -14.42
N ARG A 238 9.18 2.80 -15.27
CA ARG A 238 9.47 1.39 -15.45
C ARG A 238 10.54 0.92 -14.48
N GLY A 239 10.37 -0.28 -13.95
CA GLY A 239 11.27 -0.89 -12.99
C GLY A 239 10.76 -0.79 -11.55
N ASN A 240 11.60 -1.23 -10.61
CA ASN A 240 11.33 -1.19 -9.19
C ASN A 240 11.65 0.20 -8.59
N TYR A 241 11.59 0.33 -7.26
CA TYR A 241 11.81 1.61 -6.58
C TYR A 241 13.24 2.15 -6.80
N SER A 242 14.26 1.29 -6.77
CA SER A 242 15.66 1.69 -7.02
C SER A 242 15.87 2.18 -8.47
N ALA A 243 15.19 1.59 -9.44
CA ALA A 243 15.24 2.02 -10.84
C ALA A 243 14.44 3.32 -11.09
N TYR A 244 13.42 3.59 -10.28
CA TYR A 244 12.62 4.81 -10.35
C TYR A 244 13.42 6.05 -9.96
N LEU A 245 14.24 6.00 -8.89
CA LEU A 245 14.95 7.16 -8.34
C LEU A 245 15.74 7.95 -9.41
N PRO A 246 16.67 7.34 -10.18
CA PRO A 246 17.42 8.08 -11.20
C PRO A 246 16.54 8.57 -12.36
N GLN A 247 15.44 7.87 -12.68
CA GLN A 247 14.51 8.32 -13.72
C GLN A 247 13.76 9.58 -13.27
N ARG A 248 13.35 9.63 -12.01
CA ARG A 248 12.71 10.80 -11.39
C ARG A 248 13.66 11.99 -11.35
N GLU A 249 14.89 11.80 -10.86
CA GLU A 249 15.91 12.85 -10.81
C GLU A 249 16.16 13.46 -12.20
N ALA A 250 16.32 12.60 -13.22
CA ALA A 250 16.50 13.06 -14.59
C ALA A 250 15.27 13.79 -15.15
N ALA A 251 14.05 13.38 -14.75
CA ALA A 251 12.82 14.09 -15.14
C ALA A 251 12.72 15.45 -14.47
N ASP A 252 13.01 15.53 -13.16
CA ASP A 252 13.01 16.79 -12.40
C ASP A 252 14.08 17.77 -12.94
N GLU A 253 15.29 17.30 -13.27
CA GLU A 253 16.31 18.13 -13.91
C GLU A 253 15.88 18.69 -15.27
N ARG A 254 15.20 17.86 -16.09
CA ARG A 254 14.68 18.34 -17.39
C ARG A 254 13.60 19.39 -17.21
N LEU A 255 12.68 19.16 -16.27
CA LEU A 255 11.61 20.09 -15.94
C LEU A 255 12.16 21.41 -15.42
N GLN A 256 13.19 21.38 -14.55
CA GLN A 256 13.86 22.58 -14.04
C GLN A 256 14.54 23.35 -15.17
N LYS A 257 15.28 22.69 -16.04
CA LYS A 257 15.93 23.32 -17.20
C LYS A 257 14.92 23.97 -18.15
N GLN A 258 13.78 23.33 -18.36
CA GLN A 258 12.70 23.88 -19.17
C GLN A 258 12.09 25.13 -18.51
N HIS A 259 11.78 25.03 -17.20
CA HIS A 259 11.28 26.18 -16.41
C HIS A 259 12.23 27.37 -16.51
N ASP A 260 13.54 27.17 -16.25
CA ASP A 260 14.56 28.23 -16.28
C ASP A 260 14.65 28.88 -17.68
N ALA A 261 14.57 28.07 -18.74
CA ALA A 261 14.57 28.56 -20.11
C ALA A 261 13.31 29.39 -20.44
N ASP A 262 12.13 28.95 -19.96
CA ASP A 262 10.87 29.67 -20.16
C ASP A 262 10.88 30.99 -19.38
N VAL A 263 11.37 31.00 -18.13
CA VAL A 263 11.52 32.21 -17.31
C VAL A 263 12.50 33.18 -17.96
N GLU A 264 13.65 32.73 -18.45
CA GLU A 264 14.62 33.58 -19.17
C GLU A 264 14.02 34.18 -20.44
N LYS A 265 13.26 33.35 -21.18
CA LYS A 265 12.55 33.83 -22.40
C LYS A 265 11.48 34.87 -22.07
N ALA A 266 10.70 34.65 -21.00
CA ALA A 266 9.72 35.63 -20.52
C ALA A 266 10.40 36.95 -20.11
N ALA A 267 11.52 36.87 -19.35
CA ALA A 267 12.28 38.05 -18.93
C ALA A 267 12.85 38.83 -20.13
N LYS A 268 13.39 38.12 -21.14
CA LYS A 268 13.89 38.78 -22.39
C LYS A 268 12.77 39.47 -23.17
N LEU A 269 11.59 38.86 -23.25
CA LEU A 269 10.43 39.49 -23.92
C LEU A 269 9.96 40.72 -23.16
N GLN A 270 9.89 40.64 -21.82
CA GLN A 270 9.49 41.73 -20.97
C GLN A 270 10.47 42.94 -21.08
N ASP A 271 11.78 42.68 -20.98
CA ASP A 271 12.81 43.72 -21.11
C ASP A 271 12.73 44.46 -22.49
N TYR A 272 12.52 43.67 -23.56
CA TYR A 272 12.31 44.26 -24.89
C TYR A 272 11.03 45.15 -24.96
N ILE A 273 9.94 44.71 -24.38
CA ILE A 273 8.69 45.45 -24.31
C ILE A 273 8.91 46.77 -23.58
N ASP A 274 9.51 46.74 -22.39
CA ASP A 274 9.73 47.88 -21.51
C ASP A 274 10.62 48.98 -22.21
N ARG A 275 11.65 48.56 -22.93
CA ARG A 275 12.55 49.48 -23.65
C ARG A 275 11.93 50.06 -24.93
N ASN A 276 10.94 49.41 -25.54
CA ASN A 276 10.51 49.76 -26.89
C ASN A 276 9.05 50.20 -26.97
N LEU A 277 8.27 50.11 -25.88
CA LEU A 277 6.85 50.44 -25.88
C LEU A 277 6.57 51.96 -26.13
N VAL A 278 7.48 52.83 -25.66
CA VAL A 278 7.33 54.30 -25.67
C VAL A 278 7.75 54.91 -27.03
N ARG A 279 8.48 54.22 -27.88
CA ARG A 279 8.98 54.76 -29.14
C ARG A 279 8.05 54.43 -30.30
N ALA A 280 7.51 55.45 -31.00
CA ALA A 280 6.55 55.30 -32.09
C ALA A 280 7.00 54.33 -33.20
N SER A 281 8.32 54.26 -33.52
CA SER A 281 8.86 53.40 -34.57
C SER A 281 8.92 51.92 -34.16
N THR A 282 8.96 51.59 -32.84
CA THR A 282 9.08 50.21 -32.33
C THR A 282 7.85 49.69 -31.65
N THR A 283 6.82 50.53 -31.42
CA THR A 283 5.60 50.17 -30.70
C THR A 283 4.89 48.97 -31.29
N LYS A 284 4.82 48.83 -32.63
CA LYS A 284 4.17 47.69 -33.29
C LYS A 284 4.89 46.36 -33.01
N MET A 285 6.23 46.36 -32.97
CA MET A 285 7.02 45.18 -32.58
C MET A 285 6.88 44.88 -31.09
N ALA A 286 6.91 45.87 -30.23
CA ALA A 286 6.69 45.72 -28.78
C ALA A 286 5.31 45.09 -28.49
N GLN A 287 4.26 45.52 -29.18
CA GLN A 287 2.92 44.92 -29.07
C GLN A 287 2.89 43.44 -29.57
N SER A 288 3.63 43.10 -30.63
CA SER A 288 3.77 41.73 -31.08
C SER A 288 4.46 40.84 -30.04
N ARG A 289 5.52 41.37 -29.42
CA ARG A 289 6.25 40.67 -28.33
C ARG A 289 5.39 40.52 -27.06
N ARG A 290 4.56 41.49 -26.75
CA ARG A 290 3.60 41.39 -25.65
C ARG A 290 2.59 40.26 -25.88
N LYS A 291 2.04 40.14 -27.09
CA LYS A 291 1.16 39.02 -27.46
C LYS A 291 1.89 37.64 -27.38
N GLN A 292 3.19 37.62 -27.65
CA GLN A 292 4.00 36.39 -27.49
C GLN A 292 4.17 36.07 -25.99
N LEU A 293 4.41 37.06 -25.15
CA LEU A 293 4.54 36.87 -23.70
C LEU A 293 3.21 36.42 -23.08
N GLU A 294 2.08 36.99 -23.49
CA GLU A 294 0.72 36.63 -23.03
C GLU A 294 0.35 35.17 -23.41
N LYS A 295 0.95 34.63 -24.48
CA LYS A 295 0.76 33.25 -24.93
C LYS A 295 1.82 32.26 -24.42
N LEU A 296 2.86 32.77 -23.75
CA LEU A 296 3.92 31.94 -23.23
C LEU A 296 3.43 31.26 -21.96
N GLU A 297 3.22 29.95 -22.03
CA GLU A 297 2.99 29.11 -20.87
C GLU A 297 4.36 28.79 -20.24
N ILE A 298 4.58 29.29 -19.03
CA ILE A 298 5.79 28.96 -18.27
C ILE A 298 5.59 27.60 -17.62
N THR A 299 6.47 26.66 -17.95
CA THR A 299 6.48 25.33 -17.33
C THR A 299 6.61 25.48 -15.80
N GLU A 300 5.79 24.82 -15.04
CA GLU A 300 5.89 24.82 -13.57
C GLU A 300 7.22 24.21 -13.13
N ALA A 301 7.87 24.83 -12.16
CA ALA A 301 9.09 24.24 -11.57
C ALA A 301 8.75 22.93 -10.87
N PRO A 302 9.69 21.96 -10.79
CA PRO A 302 9.50 20.75 -10.00
C PRO A 302 9.09 21.13 -8.58
N GLN A 303 8.06 20.48 -8.04
CA GLN A 303 7.69 20.70 -6.65
C GLN A 303 8.87 20.30 -5.77
N ALA A 304 9.38 21.26 -4.99
CA ALA A 304 10.42 21.00 -4.01
C ALA A 304 9.95 19.89 -3.05
N GLU A 305 10.82 18.94 -2.78
CA GLU A 305 10.55 17.98 -1.69
C GLU A 305 10.33 18.77 -0.40
N ALA A 306 9.34 18.31 0.39
CA ALA A 306 9.13 18.90 1.71
C ALA A 306 10.47 18.92 2.43
N HIS A 307 10.90 20.11 2.87
CA HIS A 307 12.17 20.29 3.58
C HIS A 307 12.26 19.23 4.69
N GLN A 308 13.34 18.46 4.66
CA GLN A 308 13.66 17.59 5.79
C GLN A 308 13.74 18.45 7.04
N LEU A 309 12.88 18.15 8.00
CA LEU A 309 12.93 18.82 9.29
C LEU A 309 14.27 18.49 9.95
N ASN A 310 15.18 19.45 9.92
CA ASN A 310 16.40 19.38 10.71
C ASN A 310 16.08 19.84 12.13
N PHE A 311 15.87 18.91 13.03
CA PHE A 311 15.78 19.22 14.45
C PHE A 311 16.98 18.63 15.18
N ARG A 312 17.42 19.36 16.19
CA ARG A 312 18.51 18.96 17.08
C ARG A 312 17.92 18.85 18.48
N PHE A 313 18.15 17.71 19.11
CA PHE A 313 17.80 17.59 20.53
C PHE A 313 18.84 18.37 21.34
N GLU A 314 18.37 19.33 22.14
CA GLU A 314 19.16 20.06 23.10
C GLU A 314 18.85 19.51 24.51
N TYR A 315 19.85 19.44 25.34
CA TYR A 315 19.72 18.98 26.74
C TYR A 315 20.45 19.95 27.66
N ASP A 316 19.83 20.26 28.80
CA ASP A 316 20.38 21.20 29.78
C ASP A 316 21.56 20.61 30.57
N ILE A 317 21.59 19.29 30.72
CA ILE A 317 22.65 18.55 31.41
C ILE A 317 23.17 17.48 30.47
N GLU A 318 24.48 17.45 30.32
CA GLU A 318 25.12 16.41 29.51
C GLU A 318 24.89 15.03 30.16
N PRO A 319 24.26 14.08 29.44
CA PRO A 319 23.96 12.77 29.97
C PRO A 319 25.25 11.98 30.25
N TYR A 320 25.22 11.08 31.23
CA TYR A 320 26.33 10.15 31.49
C TYR A 320 26.61 9.28 30.28
N ASP A 321 27.80 8.66 30.25
CA ASP A 321 28.17 7.75 29.19
C ASP A 321 27.28 6.48 29.18
N GLU A 322 26.97 5.93 30.36
CA GLU A 322 26.05 4.82 30.53
C GLU A 322 24.60 5.34 30.66
N LEU A 323 23.86 5.30 29.57
CA LEU A 323 22.51 5.85 29.52
C LEU A 323 21.44 4.91 30.11
N VAL A 324 21.59 3.62 29.91
CA VAL A 324 20.68 2.60 30.46
C VAL A 324 21.47 1.39 30.90
N ILE A 325 21.31 1.00 32.14
CA ILE A 325 21.91 -0.19 32.70
C ILE A 325 20.80 -1.19 33.02
N MET A 326 20.84 -2.34 32.40
CA MET A 326 19.95 -3.47 32.65
C MET A 326 20.75 -4.58 33.33
N LYS A 327 20.29 -5.04 34.51
CA LYS A 327 20.91 -6.18 35.22
C LYS A 327 19.86 -7.19 35.62
N GLY A 328 20.02 -8.42 35.11
CA GLY A 328 19.10 -9.54 35.34
C GLY A 328 17.68 -9.23 34.90
N LEU A 329 17.49 -8.33 33.91
CA LEU A 329 16.18 -7.86 33.52
C LEU A 329 15.31 -9.00 33.04
N THR A 330 14.21 -9.22 33.74
CA THR A 330 13.21 -10.24 33.40
C THR A 330 11.85 -9.58 33.18
N ILE A 331 11.19 -9.91 32.08
CA ILE A 331 9.88 -9.40 31.71
C ILE A 331 8.91 -10.56 31.49
N ARG A 332 7.78 -10.55 32.22
CA ARG A 332 6.71 -11.55 32.12
C ARG A 332 5.36 -10.88 31.84
N ILE A 333 4.50 -11.57 31.13
CA ILE A 333 3.09 -11.21 30.94
C ILE A 333 2.25 -12.44 31.25
N GLY A 334 1.53 -12.41 32.40
CA GLY A 334 0.87 -13.59 32.94
C GLY A 334 1.88 -14.69 33.22
N GLU A 335 1.67 -15.87 32.69
CA GLU A 335 2.57 -17.02 32.82
C GLU A 335 3.70 -17.02 31.78
N ARG A 336 3.64 -16.18 30.75
CA ARG A 336 4.63 -16.18 29.67
C ARG A 336 5.82 -15.29 30.02
N THR A 337 7.03 -15.85 30.01
CA THR A 337 8.28 -15.10 30.08
C THR A 337 8.64 -14.62 28.68
N LEU A 338 8.79 -13.30 28.53
CA LEU A 338 9.17 -12.65 27.26
C LEU A 338 10.68 -12.44 27.17
N LEU A 339 11.30 -12.11 28.29
CA LEU A 339 12.73 -11.85 28.41
C LEU A 339 13.19 -12.38 29.76
N GLU A 340 14.33 -13.07 29.79
CA GLU A 340 14.87 -13.68 30.99
C GLU A 340 16.33 -13.24 31.19
N ALA A 341 16.57 -12.65 32.37
CA ALA A 341 17.90 -12.31 32.89
C ALA A 341 18.82 -11.55 31.90
N LEU A 342 18.28 -10.51 31.22
CA LEU A 342 19.09 -9.69 30.32
C LEU A 342 20.02 -8.77 31.10
N ASP A 343 21.30 -8.87 30.84
CA ASP A 343 22.34 -7.93 31.26
C ASP A 343 22.82 -7.15 30.03
N TYR A 344 22.60 -5.85 30.02
CA TYR A 344 23.04 -4.99 28.91
C TYR A 344 23.22 -3.55 29.37
N VAL A 345 24.19 -2.85 28.80
CA VAL A 345 24.44 -1.42 29.02
C VAL A 345 24.36 -0.69 27.69
N VAL A 346 23.59 0.39 27.65
CA VAL A 346 23.49 1.29 26.52
C VAL A 346 24.35 2.51 26.78
N HIS A 347 25.29 2.77 25.90
CA HIS A 347 26.18 3.91 25.98
C HIS A 347 25.68 5.10 25.13
N ARG A 348 26.19 6.27 25.44
CA ARG A 348 25.92 7.47 24.66
C ARG A 348 26.43 7.34 23.24
N GLY A 349 25.57 7.60 22.26
CA GLY A 349 25.85 7.44 20.82
C GLY A 349 25.56 6.07 20.25
N ASP A 350 25.19 5.08 21.07
CA ASP A 350 24.77 3.78 20.59
C ASP A 350 23.49 3.89 19.72
N LYS A 351 23.47 3.12 18.65
CA LYS A 351 22.30 2.91 17.78
C LYS A 351 21.91 1.46 17.85
N LEU A 352 20.89 1.16 18.65
CA LEU A 352 20.42 -0.20 18.89
C LEU A 352 19.19 -0.51 18.05
N ILE A 353 19.18 -1.69 17.44
CA ILE A 353 18.02 -2.24 16.75
C ILE A 353 17.49 -3.42 17.58
N ILE A 354 16.21 -3.35 17.95
CA ILE A 354 15.50 -4.44 18.61
C ILE A 354 14.69 -5.19 17.53
N ALA A 355 15.18 -6.34 17.11
CA ALA A 355 14.55 -7.17 16.09
C ALA A 355 13.97 -8.46 16.70
N GLY A 356 12.99 -9.04 16.02
CA GLY A 356 12.38 -10.33 16.38
C GLY A 356 10.92 -10.42 15.93
N PRO A 357 10.32 -11.63 15.94
CA PRO A 357 8.94 -11.88 15.57
C PRO A 357 7.93 -11.04 16.36
N ASN A 358 6.69 -10.93 15.85
CA ASN A 358 5.62 -10.26 16.56
C ASN A 358 5.25 -11.03 17.84
N GLY A 359 4.88 -10.31 18.91
CA GLY A 359 4.53 -10.91 20.20
C GLY A 359 5.72 -11.35 21.06
N THR A 360 6.98 -11.14 20.65
CA THR A 360 8.17 -11.47 21.46
C THR A 360 8.45 -10.48 22.60
N GLY A 361 7.73 -9.36 22.67
CA GLY A 361 7.87 -8.42 23.77
C GLY A 361 8.72 -7.19 23.47
N LYS A 362 9.04 -6.89 22.20
CA LYS A 362 9.81 -5.68 21.81
C LYS A 362 9.24 -4.39 22.39
N SER A 363 7.95 -4.14 22.18
CA SER A 363 7.26 -2.96 22.71
C SER A 363 7.18 -2.98 24.24
N THR A 364 7.09 -4.16 24.86
CA THR A 364 7.08 -4.30 26.31
C THR A 364 8.44 -3.94 26.89
N LEU A 365 9.53 -4.35 26.26
CA LEU A 365 10.89 -3.96 26.63
C LEU A 365 11.03 -2.42 26.57
N LEU A 366 10.59 -1.79 25.48
CA LEU A 366 10.62 -0.32 25.38
C LEU A 366 9.79 0.37 26.47
N GLN A 367 8.62 -0.17 26.81
CA GLN A 367 7.80 0.36 27.92
C GLN A 367 8.49 0.23 29.29
N VAL A 368 9.27 -0.82 29.49
CA VAL A 368 10.07 -1.00 30.71
C VAL A 368 11.23 0.00 30.75
N LEU A 369 11.90 0.21 29.62
CA LEU A 369 12.99 1.20 29.50
C LEU A 369 12.49 2.64 29.68
N ASP A 370 11.28 2.95 29.18
CA ASP A 370 10.61 4.25 29.32
C ASP A 370 9.95 4.44 30.72
N GLY A 371 10.10 3.48 31.61
CA GLY A 371 9.53 3.54 32.97
C GLY A 371 8.01 3.40 33.05
N LYS A 372 7.31 3.21 31.91
CA LYS A 372 5.84 3.01 31.87
C LYS A 372 5.41 1.66 32.44
N ARG A 373 6.33 0.71 32.50
CA ARG A 373 6.09 -0.62 33.05
C ARG A 373 7.24 -1.05 33.96
N ARG A 374 6.90 -1.65 35.12
CA ARG A 374 7.90 -2.23 35.99
C ARG A 374 8.40 -3.58 35.44
N PRO A 375 9.69 -3.88 35.53
CA PRO A 375 10.22 -5.21 35.22
C PRO A 375 9.65 -6.24 36.23
N SER A 376 9.55 -7.48 35.78
CA SER A 376 9.12 -8.62 36.62
C SER A 376 10.25 -9.14 37.52
N GLY A 377 11.51 -8.89 37.14
CA GLY A 377 12.72 -9.23 37.89
C GLY A 377 13.91 -8.43 37.37
N GLY A 378 14.98 -8.39 38.15
CA GLY A 378 16.14 -7.57 37.84
C GLY A 378 15.90 -6.09 38.02
N MET A 379 16.80 -5.26 37.46
CA MET A 379 16.68 -3.79 37.56
C MET A 379 17.01 -3.10 36.25
N VAL A 380 16.38 -1.96 36.04
CA VAL A 380 16.72 -0.99 35.01
C VAL A 380 17.05 0.32 35.70
N ARG A 381 18.19 0.89 35.37
CA ARG A 381 18.64 2.20 35.83
C ARG A 381 18.87 3.08 34.60
N LEU A 382 18.28 4.26 34.61
CA LEU A 382 18.59 5.34 33.68
C LEU A 382 19.74 6.18 34.25
N GLY A 383 20.69 6.53 33.39
CA GLY A 383 21.87 7.32 33.74
C GLY A 383 21.56 8.79 34.03
#